data_86be83a3342d081190e98c5ca4af97d7
#
_entry.id   86be83a3342d081190e98c5ca4af97d7
#
_cell.length_a   1.000
_cell.length_b   1.000
_cell.length_c   1.000
_cell.angle_alpha   90.00
_cell.angle_beta   90.00
_cell.angle_gamma   90.00
#
_symmetry.space_group_name_H-M   'P 1'
#
loop_
_entity.id
_entity.type
_entity.pdbx_description
1 polymer ?
#
loop_
_entity_poly.entity_id
_entity_poly.type
_entity_poly.pdbx_seq_one_letter_code
_entity_poly.pdbx_strand_id
1 'polypeptide(L)'
;MKLTTSRTNFACSAKFINNICAAVGGGKEFAMKKIRIAQIGVNRYSHALSVFNSIKTLPDIFEVVGYCLVEGEKERFQKELSVFKGYPELTLEEILNDPTIEAVTVETEEIHLTKYAIMAAEHNKMIHMEKPGGTSLEEFEKLIALVKEKNLVFHTGYMYRYNPTIREVIENAKAGVYGDIISVEAQMNGINVAEMRQWLEAFPGGMMFYLGCHLIDLIITIMGLPEKVYPFNRSTGMDGVTSCDYGLALLEYPTGMSIAKTCMTEYGGFERRRLVVCGTKASVELCPLEWLIKKKANQFTEKIDYTVFDWHTKGVRSVGEVHDRYDTMMQGFAAICRGEKVNEYTPDYELTLFKYLLMACGE
;
A
#
# COMPACT_ATOMS: atom_id res chain seq x y z
N MET A 1 31.88 33.02 37.98
CA MET A 1 32.10 33.26 36.58
C MET A 1 30.79 32.99 35.86
N LYS A 2 30.03 34.00 35.47
CA LYS A 2 28.69 33.89 34.89
C LYS A 2 28.83 33.59 33.39
N LEU A 3 28.26 32.50 32.93
CA LEU A 3 28.10 32.20 31.50
C LEU A 3 26.70 32.60 31.06
N THR A 4 26.68 33.57 30.18
CA THR A 4 25.49 34.10 29.51
C THR A 4 25.04 33.18 28.40
N THR A 5 23.78 32.77 28.44
CA THR A 5 23.09 32.03 27.35
C THR A 5 22.66 33.02 26.28
N SER A 6 23.16 32.89 25.06
CA SER A 6 22.62 33.57 23.89
C SER A 6 21.54 32.69 23.24
N ARG A 7 20.30 33.16 23.33
CA ARG A 7 19.19 32.64 22.51
C ARG A 7 19.26 33.29 21.13
N THR A 8 19.55 32.54 20.10
CA THR A 8 19.32 32.95 18.71
C THR A 8 17.92 32.49 18.28
N ASN A 9 17.05 33.47 18.10
CA ASN A 9 15.71 33.30 17.53
C ASN A 9 15.81 33.00 16.03
N PHE A 10 15.37 31.85 15.58
CA PHE A 10 14.97 31.61 14.19
C PHE A 10 13.46 31.89 14.03
N ALA A 11 13.14 33.15 13.83
CA ALA A 11 11.82 33.60 13.37
C ALA A 11 12.02 34.27 12.01
N CYS A 12 12.07 33.48 10.93
CA CYS A 12 12.02 34.02 9.58
C CYS A 12 11.58 32.96 8.59
N SER A 13 10.28 32.86 8.32
CA SER A 13 9.73 32.41 7.03
C SER A 13 8.21 32.51 6.88
N ALA A 14 7.46 32.97 7.89
CA ALA A 14 6.00 33.11 7.76
C ALA A 14 5.54 34.41 7.02
N LYS A 15 6.42 35.30 6.62
CA LYS A 15 6.07 36.55 5.93
C LYS A 15 6.22 36.52 4.40
N PHE A 16 6.79 35.47 3.81
CA PHE A 16 6.99 35.42 2.35
C PHE A 16 5.83 34.83 1.60
N ILE A 17 4.94 34.07 2.27
CA ILE A 17 3.79 33.42 1.63
C ILE A 17 2.55 34.33 1.55
N ASN A 18 2.43 35.32 2.43
CA ASN A 18 1.25 36.23 2.47
C ASN A 18 1.27 37.40 1.50
N ASN A 19 2.34 37.66 0.75
CA ASN A 19 2.42 38.81 -0.17
C ASN A 19 2.21 38.46 -1.66
N ILE A 20 1.97 37.19 -2.02
CA ILE A 20 1.63 36.80 -3.40
C ILE A 20 0.11 36.73 -3.61
N CYS A 21 -0.68 36.62 -2.53
CA CYS A 21 -2.14 36.50 -2.64
C CYS A 21 -2.90 37.85 -2.72
N ALA A 22 -2.23 39.00 -2.72
CA ALA A 22 -2.93 40.30 -2.69
C ALA A 22 -3.01 41.03 -4.04
N ALA A 23 -2.57 40.44 -5.14
CA ALA A 23 -2.45 41.17 -6.43
C ALA A 23 -3.22 40.58 -7.61
N VAL A 24 -4.16 39.61 -7.40
CA VAL A 24 -5.07 39.19 -8.48
C VAL A 24 -6.49 39.15 -7.91
N GLY A 25 -7.21 40.23 -8.17
CA GLY A 25 -8.64 40.34 -7.86
C GLY A 25 -9.44 39.33 -8.69
N GLY A 26 -10.43 38.66 -8.05
CA GLY A 26 -11.51 37.96 -8.73
C GLY A 26 -11.21 36.52 -9.17
N GLY A 27 -10.55 35.74 -8.34
CA GLY A 27 -10.45 34.27 -8.58
C GLY A 27 -11.81 33.62 -8.35
N LYS A 28 -12.52 33.25 -9.42
CA LYS A 28 -13.46 32.14 -9.36
C LYS A 28 -12.63 30.94 -8.89
N GLU A 29 -12.95 30.38 -7.73
CA GLU A 29 -12.48 29.05 -7.34
C GLU A 29 -12.92 28.10 -8.45
N PHE A 30 -12.00 27.72 -9.33
CA PHE A 30 -12.25 26.63 -10.26
C PHE A 30 -12.33 25.39 -9.41
N ALA A 31 -13.54 24.94 -9.06
CA ALA A 31 -13.75 23.65 -8.45
C ALA A 31 -13.05 22.61 -9.33
N MET A 32 -12.05 21.91 -8.79
CA MET A 32 -11.34 20.88 -9.53
C MET A 32 -12.34 19.84 -10.01
N LYS A 33 -12.23 19.42 -11.28
CA LYS A 33 -13.10 18.40 -11.84
C LYS A 33 -12.98 17.12 -11.01
N LYS A 34 -14.10 16.61 -10.51
CA LYS A 34 -14.13 15.33 -9.80
C LYS A 34 -13.87 14.18 -10.77
N ILE A 35 -13.20 13.15 -10.29
CA ILE A 35 -12.98 11.91 -11.04
C ILE A 35 -14.25 11.07 -10.89
N ARG A 36 -14.92 10.77 -12.00
CA ARG A 36 -16.06 9.85 -12.02
C ARG A 36 -15.55 8.41 -11.94
N ILE A 37 -15.90 7.71 -10.87
CA ILE A 37 -15.33 6.42 -10.50
C ILE A 37 -16.42 5.39 -10.15
N ALA A 38 -16.18 4.13 -10.49
CA ALA A 38 -17.00 3.00 -10.09
C ALA A 38 -16.11 1.89 -9.49
N GLN A 39 -16.68 1.07 -8.58
CA GLN A 39 -15.97 -0.10 -8.05
C GLN A 39 -16.42 -1.37 -8.75
N ILE A 40 -15.45 -2.22 -9.12
CA ILE A 40 -15.64 -3.57 -9.67
C ILE A 40 -15.27 -4.57 -8.59
N GLY A 41 -16.26 -5.31 -8.12
CA GLY A 41 -16.10 -6.40 -7.15
C GLY A 41 -16.07 -5.97 -5.68
N VAL A 42 -16.10 -6.98 -4.84
CA VAL A 42 -15.97 -6.91 -3.38
C VAL A 42 -15.35 -8.20 -2.85
N ASN A 43 -14.48 -8.08 -1.85
CA ASN A 43 -13.95 -9.24 -1.16
C ASN A 43 -13.93 -8.99 0.35
N ARG A 44 -14.27 -10.02 1.13
CA ARG A 44 -14.29 -9.98 2.60
C ARG A 44 -12.90 -9.80 3.21
N TYR A 45 -11.89 -10.38 2.59
CA TYR A 45 -10.53 -10.43 3.13
C TYR A 45 -9.59 -9.37 2.55
N SER A 46 -10.06 -8.55 1.59
CA SER A 46 -9.30 -7.46 0.96
C SER A 46 -9.63 -6.09 1.58
N HIS A 47 -9.12 -5.06 0.95
CA HIS A 47 -9.38 -3.66 1.32
C HIS A 47 -10.65 -3.09 0.65
N ALA A 48 -11.39 -3.86 -0.12
CA ALA A 48 -12.54 -3.45 -0.93
C ALA A 48 -13.53 -2.51 -0.23
N LEU A 49 -13.93 -2.89 1.01
CA LEU A 49 -14.86 -2.08 1.80
C LEU A 49 -14.27 -0.73 2.20
N SER A 50 -12.99 -0.73 2.52
CA SER A 50 -12.29 0.47 2.97
C SER A 50 -11.99 1.41 1.81
N VAL A 51 -11.64 0.87 0.64
CA VAL A 51 -11.43 1.64 -0.60
C VAL A 51 -12.74 2.30 -1.02
N PHE A 52 -13.87 1.55 -1.04
CA PHE A 52 -15.17 2.15 -1.35
C PHE A 52 -15.57 3.22 -0.34
N ASN A 53 -15.34 2.98 0.96
CA ASN A 53 -15.58 4.00 1.99
C ASN A 53 -14.74 5.25 1.75
N SER A 54 -13.48 5.11 1.37
CA SER A 54 -12.60 6.25 1.10
C SER A 54 -13.10 7.06 -0.11
N ILE A 55 -13.39 6.44 -1.25
CA ILE A 55 -13.86 7.20 -2.43
C ILE A 55 -15.17 7.94 -2.19
N LYS A 56 -16.08 7.40 -1.36
CA LYS A 56 -17.34 8.09 -1.02
C LYS A 56 -17.20 9.17 0.05
N THR A 57 -16.18 9.09 0.92
CA THR A 57 -15.90 10.11 1.95
C THR A 57 -15.03 11.25 1.45
N LEU A 58 -14.55 11.18 0.22
CA LEU A 58 -13.80 12.21 -0.49
C LEU A 58 -14.61 12.83 -1.65
N PRO A 59 -15.81 13.41 -1.37
CA PRO A 59 -16.75 13.85 -2.41
C PRO A 59 -16.27 15.07 -3.21
N ASP A 60 -15.23 15.77 -2.76
CA ASP A 60 -14.61 16.87 -3.51
C ASP A 60 -13.60 16.35 -4.55
N ILE A 61 -13.18 15.10 -4.40
CA ILE A 61 -12.22 14.42 -5.28
C ILE A 61 -12.92 13.47 -6.24
N PHE A 62 -13.84 12.65 -5.72
CA PHE A 62 -14.51 11.59 -6.47
C PHE A 62 -16.01 11.83 -6.60
N GLU A 63 -16.55 11.49 -7.76
CA GLU A 63 -17.97 11.25 -7.98
C GLU A 63 -18.17 9.74 -8.17
N VAL A 64 -18.65 9.07 -7.11
CA VAL A 64 -18.90 7.63 -7.15
C VAL A 64 -20.16 7.37 -7.95
N VAL A 65 -20.02 6.74 -9.12
CA VAL A 65 -21.16 6.46 -10.03
C VAL A 65 -21.93 5.23 -9.58
N GLY A 66 -21.25 4.22 -9.05
CA GLY A 66 -21.87 2.98 -8.60
C GLY A 66 -20.84 1.87 -8.41
N TYR A 67 -21.32 0.65 -8.40
CA TYR A 67 -20.50 -0.54 -8.26
C TYR A 67 -21.09 -1.70 -9.08
N CYS A 68 -20.28 -2.69 -9.42
CA CYS A 68 -20.78 -3.98 -9.90
C CYS A 68 -20.18 -5.12 -9.08
N LEU A 69 -20.92 -6.23 -9.02
CA LEU A 69 -20.51 -7.47 -8.38
C LEU A 69 -20.22 -8.51 -9.44
N VAL A 70 -19.13 -9.23 -9.26
CA VAL A 70 -18.62 -10.24 -10.21
C VAL A 70 -18.45 -11.58 -9.51
N GLU A 71 -18.21 -12.66 -10.25
CA GLU A 71 -17.85 -13.99 -9.72
C GLU A 71 -18.77 -14.54 -8.60
N GLY A 72 -20.08 -14.22 -8.63
CA GLY A 72 -21.05 -14.67 -7.60
C GLY A 72 -20.86 -13.99 -6.22
N GLU A 73 -20.23 -12.81 -6.17
CA GLU A 73 -19.97 -12.09 -4.94
C GLU A 73 -21.25 -11.67 -4.21
N LYS A 74 -22.34 -11.44 -4.95
CA LYS A 74 -23.63 -11.06 -4.38
C LYS A 74 -24.17 -12.08 -3.37
N GLU A 75 -24.01 -13.35 -3.68
CA GLU A 75 -24.42 -14.47 -2.83
C GLU A 75 -23.40 -14.77 -1.75
N ARG A 76 -22.11 -14.60 -2.05
CA ARG A 76 -21.00 -14.98 -1.18
C ARG A 76 -20.72 -13.96 -0.08
N PHE A 77 -20.91 -12.66 -0.36
CA PHE A 77 -20.50 -11.55 0.51
C PHE A 77 -21.64 -10.63 0.93
N GLN A 78 -22.82 -11.17 1.21
CA GLN A 78 -24.03 -10.40 1.53
C GLN A 78 -23.87 -9.38 2.68
N LYS A 79 -23.03 -9.69 3.68
CA LYS A 79 -22.78 -8.79 4.83
C LYS A 79 -21.97 -7.57 4.41
N GLU A 80 -21.07 -7.75 3.48
CA GLU A 80 -20.17 -6.74 2.95
C GLU A 80 -20.91 -5.72 2.08
N LEU A 81 -22.01 -6.12 1.42
CA LEU A 81 -22.79 -5.26 0.52
C LEU A 81 -23.39 -4.01 1.20
N SER A 82 -23.45 -4.02 2.51
CA SER A 82 -23.93 -2.83 3.28
C SER A 82 -23.08 -1.57 3.01
N VAL A 83 -21.82 -1.72 2.56
CA VAL A 83 -20.93 -0.61 2.23
C VAL A 83 -21.44 0.20 1.03
N PHE A 84 -22.17 -0.45 0.12
CA PHE A 84 -22.68 0.13 -1.13
C PHE A 84 -24.04 0.82 -0.95
N LYS A 85 -24.61 0.82 0.25
CA LYS A 85 -25.93 1.42 0.49
C LYS A 85 -26.01 2.87 0.00
N GLY A 86 -26.99 3.12 -0.87
CA GLY A 86 -27.24 4.45 -1.44
C GLY A 86 -26.57 4.68 -2.81
N TYR A 87 -25.83 3.67 -3.32
CA TYR A 87 -25.24 3.71 -4.67
C TYR A 87 -25.89 2.65 -5.55
N PRO A 88 -26.03 2.89 -6.87
CA PRO A 88 -26.62 1.94 -7.79
C PRO A 88 -25.68 0.75 -8.02
N GLU A 89 -26.26 -0.45 -8.06
CA GLU A 89 -25.60 -1.63 -8.65
C GLU A 89 -25.73 -1.53 -10.16
N LEU A 90 -24.60 -1.54 -10.84
CA LEU A 90 -24.47 -1.49 -12.30
C LEU A 90 -24.00 -2.84 -12.82
N THR A 91 -24.19 -3.10 -14.10
CA THR A 91 -23.51 -4.20 -14.76
C THR A 91 -22.07 -3.83 -15.06
N LEU A 92 -21.21 -4.82 -15.23
CA LEU A 92 -19.82 -4.60 -15.67
C LEU A 92 -19.78 -3.86 -17.03
N GLU A 93 -20.70 -4.24 -17.94
CA GLU A 93 -20.81 -3.65 -19.27
C GLU A 93 -21.20 -2.17 -19.20
N GLU A 94 -22.13 -1.77 -18.34
CA GLU A 94 -22.48 -0.37 -18.10
C GLU A 94 -21.28 0.44 -17.60
N ILE A 95 -20.49 -0.10 -16.67
CA ILE A 95 -19.29 0.58 -16.17
C ILE A 95 -18.23 0.73 -17.26
N LEU A 96 -17.96 -0.33 -18.00
CA LEU A 96 -16.88 -0.34 -18.98
C LEU A 96 -17.21 0.53 -20.21
N ASN A 97 -18.46 0.50 -20.69
CA ASN A 97 -18.87 1.22 -21.90
C ASN A 97 -19.28 2.69 -21.66
N ASP A 98 -19.49 3.12 -20.40
CA ASP A 98 -19.78 4.53 -20.14
C ASP A 98 -18.49 5.37 -20.23
N PRO A 99 -18.31 6.22 -21.27
CA PRO A 99 -17.12 7.04 -21.42
C PRO A 99 -16.99 8.13 -20.35
N THR A 100 -18.04 8.38 -19.58
CA THR A 100 -18.02 9.39 -18.51
C THR A 100 -17.44 8.83 -17.22
N ILE A 101 -17.39 7.50 -17.05
CA ILE A 101 -16.67 6.83 -15.94
C ILE A 101 -15.20 6.81 -16.31
N GLU A 102 -14.40 7.66 -15.67
CA GLU A 102 -12.99 7.88 -15.98
C GLU A 102 -12.07 6.84 -15.33
N ALA A 103 -12.43 6.38 -14.13
CA ALA A 103 -11.62 5.46 -13.33
C ALA A 103 -12.44 4.31 -12.74
N VAL A 104 -11.76 3.23 -12.43
CA VAL A 104 -12.33 2.12 -11.66
C VAL A 104 -11.42 1.72 -10.51
N THR A 105 -12.02 1.22 -9.42
CA THR A 105 -11.33 0.41 -8.43
C THR A 105 -11.66 -1.06 -8.67
N VAL A 106 -10.66 -1.92 -8.81
CA VAL A 106 -10.82 -3.37 -9.02
C VAL A 106 -10.51 -4.07 -7.71
N GLU A 107 -11.57 -4.55 -7.03
CA GLU A 107 -11.55 -4.97 -5.63
C GLU A 107 -12.16 -6.36 -5.40
N THR A 108 -12.22 -7.17 -6.43
CA THR A 108 -12.66 -8.58 -6.35
C THR A 108 -11.63 -9.46 -5.64
N GLU A 109 -11.84 -10.77 -5.57
CA GLU A 109 -10.83 -11.69 -5.04
C GLU A 109 -9.54 -11.64 -5.86
N GLU A 110 -8.40 -11.83 -5.19
CA GLU A 110 -7.06 -11.67 -5.75
C GLU A 110 -6.84 -12.53 -7.00
N ILE A 111 -7.46 -13.72 -7.08
CA ILE A 111 -7.39 -14.62 -8.25
C ILE A 111 -8.08 -14.07 -9.51
N HIS A 112 -8.93 -13.06 -9.36
CA HIS A 112 -9.69 -12.46 -10.46
C HIS A 112 -9.27 -11.02 -10.79
N LEU A 113 -8.40 -10.40 -9.99
CA LEU A 113 -8.03 -8.98 -10.13
C LEU A 113 -7.52 -8.64 -11.54
N THR A 114 -6.56 -9.44 -12.05
CA THR A 114 -5.92 -9.17 -13.34
C THR A 114 -6.93 -9.25 -14.49
N LYS A 115 -7.86 -10.20 -14.45
CA LYS A 115 -8.94 -10.34 -15.46
C LYS A 115 -9.74 -9.06 -15.60
N TYR A 116 -10.24 -8.50 -14.49
CA TYR A 116 -11.06 -7.30 -14.53
C TYR A 116 -10.26 -6.02 -14.77
N ALA A 117 -9.01 -5.97 -14.34
CA ALA A 117 -8.10 -4.88 -14.66
C ALA A 117 -7.76 -4.84 -16.17
N ILE A 118 -7.58 -5.98 -16.83
CA ILE A 118 -7.40 -6.07 -18.29
C ILE A 118 -8.65 -5.54 -18.99
N MET A 119 -9.84 -5.98 -18.61
CA MET A 119 -11.10 -5.50 -19.18
C MET A 119 -11.25 -3.97 -19.03
N ALA A 120 -10.91 -3.43 -17.87
CA ALA A 120 -10.92 -1.99 -17.62
C ALA A 120 -9.91 -1.26 -18.51
N ALA A 121 -8.70 -1.80 -18.68
CA ALA A 121 -7.67 -1.23 -19.55
C ALA A 121 -8.09 -1.28 -21.03
N GLU A 122 -8.74 -2.36 -21.50
CA GLU A 122 -9.29 -2.47 -22.85
C GLU A 122 -10.29 -1.34 -23.15
N HIS A 123 -11.04 -0.88 -22.14
CA HIS A 123 -12.01 0.23 -22.21
C HIS A 123 -11.44 1.59 -21.77
N ASN A 124 -10.12 1.74 -21.74
CA ASN A 124 -9.40 2.98 -21.44
C ASN A 124 -9.73 3.60 -20.08
N LYS A 125 -10.04 2.80 -19.05
CA LYS A 125 -10.25 3.28 -17.70
C LYS A 125 -8.91 3.47 -16.98
N MET A 126 -8.79 4.53 -16.18
CA MET A 126 -7.73 4.63 -15.16
C MET A 126 -8.02 3.63 -14.05
N ILE A 127 -7.01 2.93 -13.56
CA ILE A 127 -7.20 1.75 -12.73
C ILE A 127 -6.51 1.92 -11.38
N HIS A 128 -7.29 1.80 -10.29
CA HIS A 128 -6.80 1.37 -9.01
C HIS A 128 -7.12 -0.12 -8.87
N MET A 129 -6.15 -0.95 -8.53
CA MET A 129 -6.34 -2.39 -8.36
C MET A 129 -5.82 -2.84 -7.00
N GLU A 130 -6.58 -3.67 -6.30
CA GLU A 130 -6.11 -4.32 -5.08
C GLU A 130 -4.80 -5.08 -5.33
N LYS A 131 -3.95 -5.14 -4.31
CA LYS A 131 -2.67 -5.87 -4.35
C LYS A 131 -2.93 -7.39 -4.15
N PRO A 132 -2.03 -8.26 -4.55
CA PRO A 132 -0.75 -8.01 -5.21
C PRO A 132 -0.80 -8.06 -6.75
N GLY A 133 -1.95 -8.16 -7.37
CA GLY A 133 -2.04 -8.06 -8.83
C GLY A 133 -2.45 -9.35 -9.53
N GLY A 134 -3.22 -10.21 -8.86
CA GLY A 134 -3.64 -11.52 -9.40
C GLY A 134 -2.60 -12.61 -9.12
N THR A 135 -2.82 -13.81 -9.66
CA THR A 135 -2.00 -15.00 -9.37
C THR A 135 -1.21 -15.51 -10.58
N SER A 136 -1.42 -14.93 -11.75
CA SER A 136 -0.76 -15.34 -13.01
C SER A 136 0.21 -14.27 -13.49
N LEU A 137 1.48 -14.63 -13.63
CA LEU A 137 2.50 -13.74 -14.20
C LEU A 137 2.17 -13.36 -15.64
N GLU A 138 1.73 -14.32 -16.46
CA GLU A 138 1.39 -14.10 -17.87
C GLU A 138 0.26 -13.08 -18.02
N GLU A 139 -0.80 -13.21 -17.23
CA GLU A 139 -1.91 -12.25 -17.25
C GLU A 139 -1.47 -10.87 -16.76
N PHE A 140 -0.62 -10.81 -15.73
CA PHE A 140 -0.12 -9.54 -15.22
C PHE A 140 0.81 -8.86 -16.24
N GLU A 141 1.67 -9.62 -16.95
CA GLU A 141 2.49 -9.10 -18.06
C GLU A 141 1.60 -8.52 -19.19
N LYS A 142 0.51 -9.21 -19.54
CA LYS A 142 -0.48 -8.73 -20.51
C LYS A 142 -1.12 -7.41 -20.04
N LEU A 143 -1.55 -7.33 -18.77
CA LEU A 143 -2.11 -6.11 -18.20
C LEU A 143 -1.13 -4.94 -18.29
N ILE A 144 0.11 -5.15 -17.87
CA ILE A 144 1.15 -4.10 -17.86
C ILE A 144 1.47 -3.65 -19.29
N ALA A 145 1.56 -4.57 -20.26
CA ALA A 145 1.76 -4.22 -21.66
C ALA A 145 0.63 -3.33 -22.19
N LEU A 146 -0.63 -3.68 -21.91
CA LEU A 146 -1.80 -2.92 -22.32
C LEU A 146 -1.88 -1.53 -21.69
N VAL A 147 -1.59 -1.44 -20.39
CA VAL A 147 -1.53 -0.17 -19.65
C VAL A 147 -0.48 0.78 -20.27
N LYS A 148 0.69 0.24 -20.60
CA LYS A 148 1.78 1.01 -21.26
C LYS A 148 1.42 1.42 -22.67
N GLU A 149 0.88 0.51 -23.48
CA GLU A 149 0.44 0.78 -24.85
C GLU A 149 -0.56 1.93 -24.91
N LYS A 150 -1.54 1.91 -23.99
CA LYS A 150 -2.61 2.91 -23.93
C LYS A 150 -2.27 4.13 -23.06
N ASN A 151 -1.09 4.17 -22.45
CA ASN A 151 -0.66 5.22 -21.52
C ASN A 151 -1.69 5.50 -20.42
N LEU A 152 -2.20 4.45 -19.79
CA LEU A 152 -3.21 4.54 -18.74
C LEU A 152 -2.56 4.74 -17.37
N VAL A 153 -3.29 5.39 -16.47
CA VAL A 153 -2.94 5.38 -15.05
C VAL A 153 -3.23 3.99 -14.48
N PHE A 154 -2.20 3.37 -13.93
CA PHE A 154 -2.28 2.12 -13.20
C PHE A 154 -1.70 2.29 -11.81
N HIS A 155 -2.46 1.95 -10.79
CA HIS A 155 -2.15 2.15 -9.39
C HIS A 155 -2.55 0.91 -8.60
N THR A 156 -1.70 0.46 -7.69
CA THR A 156 -1.95 -0.75 -6.88
C THR A 156 -2.17 -0.43 -5.40
N GLY A 157 -2.94 -1.29 -4.73
CA GLY A 157 -3.40 -1.13 -3.34
C GLY A 157 -2.34 -1.28 -2.25
N TYR A 158 -1.07 -0.95 -2.52
CA TYR A 158 0.01 -0.99 -1.52
C TYR A 158 -0.05 0.22 -0.58
N MET A 159 -0.99 0.20 0.38
CA MET A 159 -1.28 1.35 1.25
C MET A 159 -0.09 1.83 2.09
N TYR A 160 0.90 1.00 2.40
CA TYR A 160 2.08 1.43 3.16
C TYR A 160 2.96 2.42 2.41
N ARG A 161 2.87 2.47 1.08
CA ARG A 161 3.51 3.51 0.24
C ARG A 161 3.01 4.92 0.57
N TYR A 162 1.85 5.02 1.24
CA TYR A 162 1.16 6.27 1.59
C TYR A 162 1.16 6.57 3.10
N ASN A 163 1.77 5.71 3.92
CA ASN A 163 1.98 5.98 5.34
C ASN A 163 3.06 7.07 5.51
N PRO A 164 2.75 8.22 6.16
CA PRO A 164 3.69 9.34 6.25
C PRO A 164 5.03 8.98 6.88
N THR A 165 5.02 8.17 7.95
CA THR A 165 6.25 7.76 8.65
C THR A 165 7.10 6.79 7.79
N ILE A 166 6.46 5.88 7.07
CA ILE A 166 7.15 4.98 6.14
C ILE A 166 7.74 5.78 4.97
N ARG A 167 6.98 6.74 4.44
CA ARG A 167 7.48 7.66 3.40
C ARG A 167 8.71 8.42 3.87
N GLU A 168 8.70 8.96 5.09
CA GLU A 168 9.87 9.61 5.69
C GLU A 168 11.09 8.68 5.70
N VAL A 169 10.92 7.43 6.12
CA VAL A 169 12.01 6.43 6.14
C VAL A 169 12.54 6.14 4.75
N ILE A 170 11.66 5.97 3.76
CA ILE A 170 12.05 5.73 2.36
C ILE A 170 12.82 6.92 1.80
N GLU A 171 12.36 8.15 2.01
CA GLU A 171 13.02 9.37 1.54
C GLU A 171 14.38 9.57 2.23
N ASN A 172 14.46 9.32 3.54
CA ASN A 172 15.71 9.35 4.29
C ASN A 172 16.73 8.30 3.79
N ALA A 173 16.27 7.10 3.45
CA ALA A 173 17.12 6.07 2.86
C ALA A 173 17.67 6.54 1.50
N LYS A 174 16.82 7.04 0.60
CA LYS A 174 17.21 7.61 -0.70
C LYS A 174 18.17 8.79 -0.57
N ALA A 175 17.98 9.63 0.44
CA ALA A 175 18.84 10.78 0.74
C ALA A 175 20.18 10.40 1.42
N GLY A 176 20.42 9.11 1.74
CA GLY A 176 21.62 8.65 2.39
C GLY A 176 21.76 9.03 3.86
N VAL A 177 20.66 9.38 4.54
CA VAL A 177 20.62 9.69 5.97
C VAL A 177 21.13 8.52 6.81
N TYR A 178 20.78 7.30 6.43
CA TYR A 178 21.23 6.08 7.09
C TYR A 178 22.60 5.57 6.60
N GLY A 179 23.21 6.25 5.62
CA GLY A 179 24.40 5.76 4.90
C GLY A 179 24.03 4.70 3.88
N ASP A 180 24.97 3.77 3.60
CA ASP A 180 24.67 2.60 2.78
C ASP A 180 23.79 1.65 3.57
N ILE A 181 22.68 1.22 2.99
CA ILE A 181 21.76 0.29 3.66
C ILE A 181 22.37 -1.12 3.61
N ILE A 182 22.49 -1.73 4.78
CA ILE A 182 23.04 -3.09 4.96
C ILE A 182 21.94 -4.13 4.88
N SER A 183 20.79 -3.86 5.55
CA SER A 183 19.67 -4.79 5.60
C SER A 183 18.36 -4.09 5.92
N VAL A 184 17.25 -4.71 5.50
CA VAL A 184 15.89 -4.36 5.90
C VAL A 184 15.24 -5.62 6.47
N GLU A 185 14.70 -5.51 7.70
CA GLU A 185 13.88 -6.55 8.32
C GLU A 185 12.43 -6.07 8.33
N ALA A 186 11.56 -6.79 7.66
CA ALA A 186 10.15 -6.47 7.58
C ALA A 186 9.29 -7.63 8.10
N GLN A 187 8.39 -7.34 9.02
CA GLN A 187 7.55 -8.36 9.63
C GLN A 187 6.09 -7.91 9.70
N MET A 188 5.17 -8.81 9.29
CA MET A 188 3.75 -8.55 9.30
C MET A 188 3.00 -9.80 9.73
N ASN A 189 2.67 -9.90 11.00
CA ASN A 189 2.04 -11.06 11.62
C ASN A 189 0.64 -10.71 12.13
N GLY A 190 -0.12 -11.74 12.50
CA GLY A 190 -1.44 -11.63 13.10
C GLY A 190 -1.94 -12.98 13.60
N ILE A 191 -3.16 -13.00 14.07
CA ILE A 191 -3.91 -14.22 14.40
C ILE A 191 -5.23 -14.19 13.62
N ASN A 192 -5.52 -15.24 12.88
CA ASN A 192 -6.76 -15.36 12.12
C ASN A 192 -7.41 -16.74 12.30
N VAL A 193 -8.71 -16.78 12.07
CA VAL A 193 -9.50 -18.01 12.12
C VAL A 193 -9.06 -19.01 11.06
N ALA A 194 -9.30 -20.30 11.31
CA ALA A 194 -8.90 -21.38 10.41
C ALA A 194 -9.46 -21.21 8.99
N GLU A 195 -10.72 -20.75 8.85
CA GLU A 195 -11.36 -20.49 7.55
C GLU A 195 -10.55 -19.53 6.68
N MET A 196 -10.12 -18.40 7.22
CA MET A 196 -9.30 -17.44 6.49
C MET A 196 -7.92 -18.01 6.17
N ARG A 197 -7.32 -18.76 7.09
CA ARG A 197 -6.01 -19.37 6.86
C ARG A 197 -6.10 -20.43 5.77
N GLN A 198 -7.15 -21.26 5.74
CA GLN A 198 -7.36 -22.26 4.71
C GLN A 198 -7.63 -21.63 3.33
N TRP A 199 -8.32 -20.47 3.27
CA TRP A 199 -8.53 -19.71 2.04
C TRP A 199 -7.21 -19.31 1.34
N LEU A 200 -6.12 -19.14 2.09
CA LEU A 200 -4.80 -18.86 1.53
C LEU A 200 -4.25 -19.96 0.61
N GLU A 201 -4.87 -21.16 0.61
CA GLU A 201 -4.50 -22.24 -0.33
C GLU A 201 -4.67 -21.86 -1.80
N ALA A 202 -5.53 -20.86 -2.09
CA ALA A 202 -5.74 -20.34 -3.43
C ALA A 202 -4.53 -19.56 -3.99
N PHE A 203 -3.52 -19.24 -3.16
CA PHE A 203 -2.42 -18.37 -3.52
C PHE A 203 -1.06 -19.06 -3.47
N PRO A 204 -0.15 -18.74 -4.41
CA PRO A 204 1.23 -19.21 -4.33
C PRO A 204 1.88 -18.73 -3.02
N GLY A 205 2.53 -19.62 -2.28
CA GLY A 205 3.17 -19.27 -1.00
C GLY A 205 2.22 -18.75 0.08
N GLY A 206 0.89 -18.79 -0.14
CA GLY A 206 -0.14 -18.48 0.83
C GLY A 206 0.01 -17.09 1.48
N MET A 207 0.44 -17.06 2.73
CA MET A 207 0.57 -15.83 3.50
C MET A 207 1.66 -14.89 2.96
N MET A 208 2.72 -15.42 2.35
CA MET A 208 3.75 -14.60 1.70
C MET A 208 3.14 -13.80 0.53
N PHE A 209 2.28 -14.42 -0.26
CA PHE A 209 1.57 -13.73 -1.33
C PHE A 209 0.61 -12.67 -0.77
N TYR A 210 -0.21 -13.04 0.21
CA TYR A 210 -1.31 -12.20 0.69
C TYR A 210 -0.86 -10.98 1.51
N LEU A 211 0.02 -11.14 2.53
CA LEU A 211 0.59 -10.04 3.32
C LEU A 211 2.06 -9.77 3.02
N GLY A 212 2.82 -10.79 2.71
CA GLY A 212 4.25 -10.65 2.42
C GLY A 212 4.53 -9.74 1.22
N CYS A 213 3.58 -9.59 0.30
CA CYS A 213 3.67 -8.65 -0.82
C CYS A 213 4.00 -7.22 -0.36
N HIS A 214 3.42 -6.75 0.75
CA HIS A 214 3.76 -5.45 1.34
C HIS A 214 5.21 -5.38 1.83
N LEU A 215 5.71 -6.48 2.38
CA LEU A 215 7.08 -6.55 2.91
C LEU A 215 8.11 -6.56 1.78
N ILE A 216 7.85 -7.33 0.72
CA ILE A 216 8.69 -7.36 -0.48
C ILE A 216 8.72 -5.98 -1.14
N ASP A 217 7.55 -5.30 -1.25
CA ASP A 217 7.47 -3.92 -1.76
C ASP A 217 8.32 -2.94 -0.94
N LEU A 218 8.20 -2.95 0.38
CA LEU A 218 8.98 -2.07 1.26
C LEU A 218 10.47 -2.35 1.17
N ILE A 219 10.88 -3.62 1.16
CA ILE A 219 12.29 -4.00 1.05
C ILE A 219 12.87 -3.54 -0.29
N ILE A 220 12.19 -3.82 -1.40
CA ILE A 220 12.66 -3.44 -2.74
C ILE A 220 12.67 -1.91 -2.90
N THR A 221 11.69 -1.20 -2.36
CA THR A 221 11.66 0.27 -2.42
C THR A 221 12.84 0.91 -1.69
N ILE A 222 13.34 0.29 -0.60
CA ILE A 222 14.44 0.80 0.22
C ILE A 222 15.80 0.32 -0.29
N MET A 223 15.92 -0.97 -0.63
CA MET A 223 17.19 -1.62 -0.97
C MET A 223 17.47 -1.73 -2.49
N GLY A 224 16.43 -1.59 -3.32
CA GLY A 224 16.47 -2.00 -4.72
C GLY A 224 16.26 -3.51 -4.89
N LEU A 225 16.63 -4.04 -6.06
CA LEU A 225 16.39 -5.45 -6.39
C LEU A 225 17.44 -6.35 -5.74
N PRO A 226 17.04 -7.46 -5.12
CA PRO A 226 17.98 -8.44 -4.57
C PRO A 226 18.62 -9.29 -5.69
N GLU A 227 19.80 -9.84 -5.43
CA GLU A 227 20.47 -10.79 -6.33
C GLU A 227 19.79 -12.16 -6.34
N LYS A 228 19.26 -12.58 -5.17
CA LYS A 228 18.55 -13.85 -4.99
C LYS A 228 17.47 -13.74 -3.93
N VAL A 229 16.45 -14.58 -4.04
CA VAL A 229 15.37 -14.73 -3.07
C VAL A 229 15.27 -16.19 -2.66
N TYR A 230 15.21 -16.45 -1.35
CA TYR A 230 15.08 -17.78 -0.77
C TYR A 230 13.75 -17.90 0.02
N PRO A 231 12.77 -18.61 -0.52
CA PRO A 231 11.47 -18.79 0.12
C PRO A 231 11.47 -19.93 1.14
N PHE A 232 10.78 -19.72 2.28
CA PHE A 232 10.56 -20.71 3.33
C PHE A 232 9.11 -20.67 3.80
N ASN A 233 8.17 -20.92 2.89
CA ASN A 233 6.74 -20.90 3.17
C ASN A 233 6.26 -22.27 3.63
N ARG A 234 5.37 -22.32 4.64
CA ARG A 234 4.83 -23.57 5.17
C ARG A 234 3.52 -23.38 5.94
N SER A 235 2.79 -24.45 6.13
CA SER A 235 1.71 -24.50 7.11
C SER A 235 2.28 -24.65 8.51
N THR A 236 1.66 -23.98 9.49
CA THR A 236 1.92 -24.23 10.93
C THR A 236 1.20 -25.47 11.42
N GLY A 237 0.22 -26.02 10.68
CA GLY A 237 -0.63 -27.14 11.08
C GLY A 237 -1.65 -26.78 12.17
N MET A 238 -1.69 -25.54 12.66
CA MET A 238 -2.65 -25.11 13.66
C MET A 238 -4.09 -25.25 13.14
N ASP A 239 -4.98 -25.79 13.96
CA ASP A 239 -6.39 -26.08 13.62
C ASP A 239 -6.59 -26.99 12.40
N GLY A 240 -5.57 -27.79 12.03
CA GLY A 240 -5.61 -28.69 10.89
C GLY A 240 -5.50 -27.99 9.52
N VAL A 241 -5.15 -26.70 9.48
CA VAL A 241 -4.96 -25.94 8.25
C VAL A 241 -3.72 -26.43 7.51
N THR A 242 -3.84 -26.63 6.20
CA THR A 242 -2.79 -27.16 5.30
C THR A 242 -2.13 -26.10 4.43
N SER A 243 -2.78 -24.96 4.24
CA SER A 243 -2.23 -23.83 3.46
C SER A 243 -1.02 -23.20 4.15
N CYS A 244 -0.19 -22.50 3.39
CA CYS A 244 0.98 -21.77 3.91
C CYS A 244 0.53 -20.52 4.71
N ASP A 245 0.24 -20.70 6.01
CA ASP A 245 -0.11 -19.62 6.94
C ASP A 245 1.09 -19.00 7.67
N TYR A 246 2.31 -19.49 7.37
CA TYR A 246 3.61 -18.95 7.74
C TYR A 246 4.46 -18.75 6.50
N GLY A 247 5.01 -17.55 6.34
CA GLY A 247 5.92 -17.21 5.25
C GLY A 247 7.20 -16.55 5.77
N LEU A 248 8.33 -16.95 5.23
CA LEU A 248 9.62 -16.33 5.43
C LEU A 248 10.35 -16.30 4.08
N ALA A 249 10.87 -15.13 3.71
CA ALA A 249 11.77 -15.00 2.57
C ALA A 249 13.04 -14.26 3.00
N LEU A 250 14.20 -14.76 2.54
CA LEU A 250 15.47 -14.08 2.64
C LEU A 250 15.80 -13.48 1.26
N LEU A 251 16.19 -12.21 1.24
CA LEU A 251 16.56 -11.47 0.03
C LEU A 251 18.06 -11.14 0.13
N GLU A 252 18.87 -11.71 -0.77
CA GLU A 252 20.32 -11.56 -0.80
C GLU A 252 20.72 -10.31 -1.57
N TYR A 253 21.57 -9.50 -0.97
CA TYR A 253 22.18 -8.30 -1.56
C TYR A 253 23.70 -8.37 -1.41
N PRO A 254 24.49 -7.66 -2.22
CA PRO A 254 25.95 -7.62 -2.08
C PRO A 254 26.42 -7.23 -0.68
N THR A 255 25.62 -6.42 0.04
CA THR A 255 25.96 -5.87 1.36
C THR A 255 25.39 -6.66 2.54
N GLY A 256 24.47 -7.60 2.30
CA GLY A 256 23.84 -8.35 3.39
C GLY A 256 22.56 -9.06 2.98
N MET A 257 21.76 -9.39 3.98
CA MET A 257 20.48 -10.10 3.80
C MET A 257 19.33 -9.29 4.37
N SER A 258 18.25 -9.15 3.61
CA SER A 258 16.98 -8.63 4.12
C SER A 258 15.99 -9.76 4.38
N ILE A 259 15.03 -9.52 5.27
CA ILE A 259 14.09 -10.53 5.76
C ILE A 259 12.66 -10.04 5.63
N ALA A 260 11.82 -10.83 4.95
CA ALA A 260 10.38 -10.68 4.96
C ALA A 260 9.75 -11.84 5.73
N LYS A 261 8.99 -11.56 6.82
CA LYS A 261 8.33 -12.59 7.63
C LYS A 261 6.84 -12.31 7.79
N THR A 262 6.01 -13.33 7.58
CA THR A 262 4.56 -13.30 7.83
C THR A 262 4.12 -14.52 8.62
N CYS A 263 3.13 -14.36 9.51
CA CYS A 263 2.54 -15.47 10.24
C CYS A 263 1.11 -15.10 10.67
N MET A 264 0.15 -16.01 10.42
CA MET A 264 -1.27 -15.78 10.78
C MET A 264 -1.73 -16.60 11.99
N THR A 265 -0.78 -17.17 12.72
CA THR A 265 -1.03 -17.93 13.95
C THR A 265 -0.30 -17.31 15.17
N GLU A 266 0.17 -16.06 15.05
CA GLU A 266 0.96 -15.39 16.07
C GLU A 266 0.09 -14.48 16.96
N TYR A 267 -0.09 -14.86 18.23
CA TYR A 267 -0.74 -14.00 19.22
C TYR A 267 0.07 -12.73 19.46
N GLY A 268 -0.61 -11.56 19.48
CA GLY A 268 0.06 -10.26 19.57
C GLY A 268 0.83 -9.88 18.29
N GLY A 269 0.66 -10.65 17.20
CA GLY A 269 1.42 -10.46 15.96
C GLY A 269 1.16 -9.11 15.31
N PHE A 270 -0.03 -8.53 15.48
CA PHE A 270 -0.35 -7.20 14.95
C PHE A 270 0.50 -6.10 15.60
N GLU A 271 0.64 -6.11 16.92
CA GLU A 271 1.45 -5.14 17.67
C GLU A 271 2.95 -5.28 17.39
N ARG A 272 3.36 -6.46 16.92
CA ARG A 272 4.74 -6.79 16.56
C ARG A 272 5.05 -6.63 15.08
N ARG A 273 4.14 -6.05 14.28
CA ARG A 273 4.45 -5.65 12.90
C ARG A 273 5.53 -4.58 12.93
N ARG A 274 6.59 -4.79 12.16
CA ARG A 274 7.74 -3.89 12.19
C ARG A 274 8.45 -3.77 10.85
N LEU A 275 9.16 -2.66 10.71
CA LEU A 275 10.13 -2.42 9.66
C LEU A 275 11.40 -1.89 10.34
N VAL A 276 12.52 -2.57 10.14
CA VAL A 276 13.83 -2.12 10.61
C VAL A 276 14.71 -1.86 9.41
N VAL A 277 15.32 -0.68 9.33
CA VAL A 277 16.30 -0.31 8.30
C VAL A 277 17.64 -0.12 8.98
N CYS A 278 18.61 -0.94 8.61
CA CYS A 278 19.96 -0.89 9.15
C CYS A 278 20.92 -0.31 8.11
N GLY A 279 21.56 0.81 8.41
CA GLY A 279 22.54 1.43 7.55
C GLY A 279 23.88 1.68 8.24
N THR A 280 24.88 2.09 7.46
CA THR A 280 26.25 2.30 7.96
C THR A 280 26.43 3.54 8.85
N LYS A 281 25.46 4.48 8.86
CA LYS A 281 25.50 5.69 9.67
C LYS A 281 24.44 5.76 10.75
N ALA A 282 23.30 5.11 10.50
CA ALA A 282 22.16 5.11 11.42
C ALA A 282 21.23 3.94 11.10
N SER A 283 20.37 3.60 12.06
CA SER A 283 19.29 2.64 11.87
C SER A 283 17.98 3.22 12.36
N VAL A 284 16.87 2.74 11.82
CA VAL A 284 15.53 3.12 12.25
C VAL A 284 14.66 1.86 12.42
N GLU A 285 13.82 1.86 13.44
CA GLU A 285 12.82 0.82 13.66
C GLU A 285 11.43 1.46 13.73
N LEU A 286 10.47 0.92 12.98
CA LEU A 286 9.05 1.20 13.05
C LEU A 286 8.37 0.01 13.73
N CYS A 287 7.86 0.19 14.96
CA CYS A 287 7.19 -0.87 15.73
C CYS A 287 6.30 -0.27 16.83
N PRO A 288 4.98 -0.45 16.78
CA PRO A 288 4.25 -1.11 15.71
C PRO A 288 4.32 -0.34 14.39
N LEU A 289 4.36 -1.08 13.30
CA LEU A 289 4.34 -0.50 11.96
C LEU A 289 3.07 0.33 11.72
N GLU A 290 2.00 -0.08 12.39
CA GLU A 290 0.72 0.61 12.39
C GLU A 290 -0.05 0.31 13.69
N TRP A 291 -0.72 1.31 14.20
CA TRP A 291 -1.61 1.20 15.35
C TRP A 291 -2.98 1.78 15.01
N LEU A 292 -4.03 0.96 15.14
CA LEU A 292 -5.39 1.37 14.82
C LEU A 292 -6.03 2.15 15.97
N ILE A 293 -6.62 3.30 15.66
CA ILE A 293 -7.32 4.13 16.64
C ILE A 293 -8.82 3.81 16.58
N LYS A 294 -9.37 3.26 17.69
CA LYS A 294 -10.83 3.05 17.91
C LYS A 294 -11.56 2.40 16.73
N LYS A 295 -11.01 1.37 16.11
CA LYS A 295 -11.60 0.64 14.96
C LYS A 295 -11.87 1.51 13.72
N LYS A 296 -11.20 2.63 13.57
CA LYS A 296 -11.20 3.45 12.35
C LYS A 296 -10.01 3.07 11.49
N ALA A 297 -10.03 3.49 10.22
CA ALA A 297 -8.88 3.39 9.33
C ALA A 297 -7.74 4.34 9.73
N ASN A 298 -7.98 5.23 10.69
CA ASN A 298 -6.98 6.11 11.26
C ASN A 298 -5.94 5.33 12.04
N GLN A 299 -4.69 5.60 11.78
CA GLN A 299 -3.56 4.92 12.37
C GLN A 299 -2.37 5.86 12.54
N PHE A 300 -1.42 5.41 13.32
CA PHE A 300 -0.10 6.02 13.45
C PHE A 300 0.97 4.92 13.51
N THR A 301 2.21 5.31 13.32
CA THR A 301 3.40 4.46 13.40
C THR A 301 4.28 4.94 14.55
N GLU A 302 4.83 4.04 15.35
CA GLU A 302 5.89 4.39 16.30
C GLU A 302 7.25 4.18 15.64
N LYS A 303 8.16 5.16 15.84
CA LYS A 303 9.50 5.18 15.25
C LYS A 303 10.57 5.28 16.33
N ILE A 304 11.66 4.57 16.16
CA ILE A 304 12.86 4.66 16.99
C ILE A 304 14.06 4.89 16.08
N ASP A 305 14.72 6.02 16.25
CA ASP A 305 15.94 6.38 15.53
C ASP A 305 17.18 6.02 16.36
N TYR A 306 18.12 5.31 15.77
CA TYR A 306 19.42 4.91 16.36
C TYR A 306 20.55 5.61 15.58
N THR A 307 21.04 6.73 16.12
CA THR A 307 22.00 7.62 15.45
C THR A 307 23.36 7.73 16.16
N VAL A 308 23.50 7.08 17.31
CA VAL A 308 24.70 7.16 18.14
C VAL A 308 25.37 5.79 18.24
N PHE A 309 26.66 5.74 17.94
CA PHE A 309 27.49 4.55 18.11
C PHE A 309 27.93 4.42 19.56
N ASP A 310 27.04 3.92 20.40
CA ASP A 310 27.29 3.67 21.83
C ASP A 310 26.41 2.50 22.34
N TRP A 311 27.02 1.56 23.02
CA TRP A 311 26.35 0.38 23.59
C TRP A 311 25.30 0.74 24.65
N HIS A 312 25.40 1.91 25.25
CA HIS A 312 24.53 2.36 26.35
C HIS A 312 23.47 3.38 25.93
N THR A 313 23.54 3.85 24.69
CA THR A 313 22.60 4.86 24.17
C THR A 313 21.32 4.20 23.70
N LYS A 314 20.20 4.68 24.25
CA LYS A 314 18.87 4.27 23.78
C LYS A 314 18.50 5.03 22.53
N GLY A 315 17.76 4.39 21.62
CA GLY A 315 17.18 5.07 20.45
C GLY A 315 16.20 6.16 20.86
N VAL A 316 16.05 7.17 20.00
CA VAL A 316 15.09 8.26 20.17
C VAL A 316 13.72 7.81 19.65
N ARG A 317 12.72 7.80 20.53
CA ARG A 317 11.35 7.41 20.20
C ARG A 317 10.52 8.60 19.78
N SER A 318 9.71 8.41 18.75
CA SER A 318 8.71 9.37 18.29
C SER A 318 7.45 8.63 17.80
N VAL A 319 6.36 9.38 17.67
CA VAL A 319 5.09 8.89 17.13
C VAL A 319 4.77 9.69 15.89
N GLY A 320 4.51 9.01 14.79
CA GLY A 320 4.16 9.63 13.53
C GLY A 320 2.76 10.26 13.55
N GLU A 321 2.46 11.01 12.52
CA GLU A 321 1.16 11.65 12.36
C GLU A 321 0.03 10.62 12.25
N VAL A 322 -1.13 10.97 12.83
CA VAL A 322 -2.36 10.20 12.64
C VAL A 322 -2.90 10.45 11.25
N HIS A 323 -3.10 9.41 10.49
CA HIS A 323 -3.63 9.48 9.12
C HIS A 323 -4.69 8.41 8.88
N ASP A 324 -5.56 8.62 7.89
CA ASP A 324 -6.40 7.55 7.35
C ASP A 324 -5.62 6.82 6.26
N ARG A 325 -5.50 5.52 6.39
CA ARG A 325 -4.72 4.64 5.51
C ARG A 325 -5.18 4.72 4.05
N TYR A 326 -6.49 4.66 3.85
CA TYR A 326 -7.08 4.54 2.52
C TYR A 326 -7.34 5.90 1.90
N ASP A 327 -7.75 6.90 2.69
CA ASP A 327 -7.95 8.26 2.18
C ASP A 327 -6.63 8.81 1.63
N THR A 328 -5.52 8.62 2.34
CA THR A 328 -4.20 9.05 1.87
C THR A 328 -3.80 8.35 0.56
N MET A 329 -4.09 7.05 0.44
CA MET A 329 -3.83 6.27 -0.76
C MET A 329 -4.71 6.74 -1.93
N MET A 330 -6.01 6.91 -1.72
CA MET A 330 -6.94 7.31 -2.78
C MET A 330 -6.74 8.78 -3.21
N GLN A 331 -6.32 9.67 -2.31
CA GLN A 331 -5.86 11.01 -2.67
C GLN A 331 -4.60 10.96 -3.56
N GLY A 332 -3.67 10.04 -3.26
CA GLY A 332 -2.50 9.77 -4.11
C GLY A 332 -2.90 9.30 -5.51
N PHE A 333 -3.83 8.34 -5.61
CA PHE A 333 -4.39 7.89 -6.88
C PHE A 333 -5.02 9.04 -7.68
N ALA A 334 -5.84 9.86 -7.02
CA ALA A 334 -6.48 11.00 -7.67
C ALA A 334 -5.47 12.02 -8.20
N ALA A 335 -4.43 12.33 -7.44
CA ALA A 335 -3.36 13.23 -7.86
C ALA A 335 -2.63 12.72 -9.11
N ILE A 336 -2.41 11.40 -9.19
CA ILE A 336 -1.83 10.77 -10.39
C ILE A 336 -2.80 10.86 -11.57
N CYS A 337 -4.09 10.55 -11.38
CA CYS A 337 -5.12 10.64 -12.42
C CYS A 337 -5.25 12.04 -13.01
N ARG A 338 -5.05 13.07 -12.19
CA ARG A 338 -5.10 14.48 -12.63
C ARG A 338 -3.78 15.00 -13.20
N GLY A 339 -2.71 14.20 -13.19
CA GLY A 339 -1.36 14.62 -13.58
C GLY A 339 -0.70 15.61 -12.62
N GLU A 340 -1.23 15.76 -11.41
CA GLU A 340 -0.68 16.59 -10.33
C GLU A 340 0.55 15.96 -9.68
N LYS A 341 0.65 14.64 -9.77
CA LYS A 341 1.75 13.82 -9.25
C LYS A 341 2.17 12.75 -10.26
N VAL A 342 3.49 12.59 -10.40
CA VAL A 342 4.04 11.46 -11.16
C VAL A 342 3.87 10.18 -10.34
N ASN A 343 3.43 9.10 -10.97
CA ASN A 343 3.43 7.79 -10.33
C ASN A 343 4.86 7.26 -10.22
N GLU A 344 5.41 7.29 -9.01
CA GLU A 344 6.75 6.75 -8.71
C GLU A 344 6.82 5.23 -8.91
N TYR A 345 5.68 4.55 -8.74
CA TYR A 345 5.53 3.11 -8.94
C TYR A 345 5.01 2.85 -10.35
N THR A 346 5.94 2.87 -11.30
CA THR A 346 5.62 2.71 -12.73
C THR A 346 5.06 1.31 -13.01
N PRO A 347 4.35 1.10 -14.14
CA PRO A 347 3.91 -0.24 -14.55
C PRO A 347 5.07 -1.26 -14.61
N ASP A 348 6.28 -0.84 -15.03
CA ASP A 348 7.45 -1.71 -15.05
C ASP A 348 7.94 -2.07 -13.63
N TYR A 349 7.84 -1.13 -12.68
CA TYR A 349 8.11 -1.40 -11.28
C TYR A 349 7.13 -2.44 -10.72
N GLU A 350 5.83 -2.27 -10.97
CA GLU A 350 4.80 -3.19 -10.49
C GLU A 350 5.01 -4.62 -11.05
N LEU A 351 5.37 -4.74 -12.33
CA LEU A 351 5.71 -6.03 -12.92
C LEU A 351 6.94 -6.66 -12.28
N THR A 352 7.97 -5.84 -12.05
CA THR A 352 9.20 -6.30 -11.40
C THR A 352 8.92 -6.76 -9.97
N LEU A 353 8.18 -5.96 -9.19
CA LEU A 353 7.76 -6.32 -7.84
C LEU A 353 7.00 -7.64 -7.82
N PHE A 354 6.06 -7.83 -8.76
CA PHE A 354 5.27 -9.05 -8.84
C PHE A 354 6.14 -10.29 -9.12
N LYS A 355 7.17 -10.19 -9.99
CA LYS A 355 8.13 -11.27 -10.24
C LYS A 355 8.92 -11.64 -8.96
N TYR A 356 9.39 -10.67 -8.22
CA TYR A 356 10.11 -10.92 -6.97
C TYR A 356 9.19 -11.46 -5.85
N LEU A 357 7.93 -11.04 -5.85
CA LEU A 357 6.93 -11.63 -4.96
C LEU A 357 6.72 -13.11 -5.26
N LEU A 358 6.57 -13.49 -6.53
CA LEU A 358 6.42 -14.90 -6.93
C LEU A 358 7.65 -15.72 -6.53
N MET A 359 8.87 -15.20 -6.71
CA MET A 359 10.09 -15.85 -6.18
C MET A 359 10.03 -16.03 -4.66
N ALA A 360 9.54 -15.03 -3.90
CA ALA A 360 9.37 -15.14 -2.46
C ALA A 360 8.25 -16.13 -2.06
N CYS A 361 7.32 -16.40 -2.97
CA CYS A 361 6.30 -17.43 -2.81
C CYS A 361 6.80 -18.84 -3.15
N GLY A 362 7.93 -18.96 -3.87
CA GLY A 362 8.52 -20.24 -4.27
C GLY A 362 8.19 -20.66 -5.70
N GLU A 363 7.77 -19.71 -6.54
CA GLU A 363 7.46 -19.88 -7.97
C GLU A 363 8.65 -19.46 -8.85
#